data_9998f4c24222bad487ed60b7846a515b
#
_entry.id   9998f4c24222bad487ed60b7846a515b
#
_cell.length_a   1.000
_cell.length_b   1.000
_cell.length_c   1.000
_cell.angle_alpha   90.00
_cell.angle_beta   90.00
_cell.angle_gamma   90.00
#
_symmetry.space_group_name_H-M   'P 1'
#
loop_
_entity.id
_entity.type
_entity.pdbx_description
1 polymer ?
#
loop_
_entity_poly.entity_id
_entity_poly.type
_entity_poly.pdbx_seq_one_letter_code
_entity_poly.pdbx_strand_id
1 'polypeptide(L)'
;MKFARKRVAAVAAVAVAAALALTGCADTGGSTGGGSTGDAGDGSANLAITFLPKNLGNPYFDTSSKGGKAAVDELGGTFAEVGPAEATPDAQVSYINTATQQGVGALVVSANDPKAICDALNEARDAGVKVVTFDSDTNADCRDLFINQATADGIAKVQVDLIAEQIGDAGEVAVLSASANATNQNAWIEKMKELLASDHPNIQLVDVVYGDDDDQTSFDKTAALLQSHPNLKGIISPTTVGIAAAARYLSTSDYKGKVALTGLGTPNQMREYVEDGTVTAFALWNPEDLGYLAAYAAAALINGEITGAEGDTFEAGKLGSYTVDADATVLLGDPYVFDKDNIGDFDF
;
A
#
# COMPACT_ATOMS: atom_id res chain seq x y z
N MET A 1 59.68 22.44 -1.47
CA MET A 1 60.36 22.34 -2.78
C MET A 1 59.27 22.41 -3.83
N LYS A 2 59.12 23.57 -4.43
CA LYS A 2 59.47 24.00 -5.81
C LYS A 2 58.56 23.36 -6.85
N PHE A 3 57.56 24.13 -7.35
CA PHE A 3 57.50 24.84 -8.66
C PHE A 3 57.21 23.87 -9.82
N ALA A 4 56.34 24.14 -10.81
CA ALA A 4 55.97 25.28 -11.62
C ALA A 4 54.71 24.95 -12.42
N ARG A 5 53.73 25.77 -12.60
CA ARG A 5 53.45 26.87 -13.55
C ARG A 5 53.81 26.63 -15.04
N LYS A 6 52.80 26.69 -15.93
CA LYS A 6 52.71 27.59 -17.10
C LYS A 6 51.61 27.06 -18.05
N ARG A 7 50.60 27.85 -18.34
CA ARG A 7 50.36 28.93 -19.36
C ARG A 7 49.84 28.35 -20.69
N VAL A 8 48.64 28.70 -21.09
CA VAL A 8 48.06 29.86 -21.82
C VAL A 8 48.10 29.70 -23.35
N ALA A 9 46.98 29.80 -24.02
CA ALA A 9 46.62 30.56 -25.23
C ALA A 9 45.31 29.93 -25.79
N ALA A 10 44.21 30.55 -25.91
CA ALA A 10 43.74 31.79 -26.53
C ALA A 10 43.36 31.62 -28.01
N VAL A 11 42.06 31.95 -28.28
CA VAL A 11 41.50 32.68 -29.43
C VAL A 11 41.22 31.90 -30.73
N ALA A 12 39.94 31.83 -31.11
CA ALA A 12 39.42 32.59 -32.25
C ALA A 12 37.88 32.44 -32.42
N ALA A 13 37.23 33.58 -32.37
CA ALA A 13 35.83 33.78 -32.79
C ALA A 13 35.79 33.90 -34.31
N VAL A 14 34.74 33.35 -34.95
CA VAL A 14 34.29 33.79 -36.28
C VAL A 14 32.77 33.92 -36.23
N ALA A 15 32.33 35.16 -36.30
CA ALA A 15 30.96 35.58 -36.60
C ALA A 15 30.81 35.67 -38.12
N VAL A 16 29.72 35.12 -38.66
CA VAL A 16 29.23 35.51 -39.99
C VAL A 16 27.74 35.77 -39.89
N ALA A 17 27.37 36.99 -40.18
CA ALA A 17 26.02 37.51 -40.27
C ALA A 17 25.56 37.60 -41.74
N ALA A 18 24.27 37.81 -41.91
CA ALA A 18 23.52 38.30 -43.06
C ALA A 18 23.02 37.22 -44.05
N ALA A 19 21.82 37.29 -44.63
CA ALA A 19 21.00 38.44 -44.98
C ALA A 19 19.51 38.05 -45.19
N LEU A 20 18.68 39.04 -44.95
CA LEU A 20 17.27 39.16 -45.32
C LEU A 20 17.05 39.13 -46.83
N ALA A 21 15.97 38.50 -47.29
CA ALA A 21 15.28 38.92 -48.51
C ALA A 21 13.75 38.84 -48.29
N LEU A 22 13.17 40.02 -48.13
CA LEU A 22 11.75 40.32 -48.35
C LEU A 22 11.50 40.43 -49.86
N THR A 23 10.47 39.76 -50.37
CA THR A 23 9.70 40.28 -51.50
C THR A 23 8.22 39.97 -51.27
N GLY A 24 7.45 41.02 -51.13
CA GLY A 24 6.01 41.04 -51.13
C GLY A 24 5.43 41.12 -52.53
N CYS A 25 4.12 40.93 -52.62
CA CYS A 25 3.05 41.63 -53.33
C CYS A 25 1.85 40.72 -53.41
N ALA A 26 0.78 41.05 -52.75
CA ALA A 26 -0.52 41.59 -53.13
C ALA A 26 -1.16 40.95 -54.39
N ASP A 27 -2.33 40.36 -54.27
CA ASP A 27 -3.63 40.99 -54.51
C ASP A 27 -4.84 40.02 -54.43
N THR A 28 -5.90 40.56 -53.87
CA THR A 28 -7.34 40.33 -54.06
C THR A 28 -8.01 38.97 -53.96
N GLY A 29 -8.88 38.88 -52.95
CA GLY A 29 -10.31 38.58 -53.16
C GLY A 29 -10.82 37.19 -52.84
N GLY A 30 -11.62 37.08 -51.74
CA GLY A 30 -12.53 35.93 -51.61
C GLY A 30 -12.78 35.50 -50.14
N SER A 31 -13.77 36.15 -49.54
CA SER A 31 -14.42 35.76 -48.30
C SER A 31 -14.89 34.32 -48.37
N THR A 32 -14.54 33.46 -47.36
CA THR A 32 -15.48 32.59 -46.67
C THR A 32 -14.77 31.80 -45.56
N GLY A 33 -15.29 31.90 -44.33
CA GLY A 33 -15.29 30.84 -43.34
C GLY A 33 -13.97 30.30 -42.82
N GLY A 34 -13.25 31.10 -41.98
CA GLY A 34 -12.19 30.56 -41.15
C GLY A 34 -12.79 29.71 -40.01
N GLY A 35 -12.86 28.41 -40.19
CA GLY A 35 -12.92 27.50 -39.08
C GLY A 35 -11.57 27.52 -38.39
N SER A 36 -11.51 28.11 -37.22
CA SER A 36 -10.43 27.88 -36.28
C SER A 36 -10.44 26.39 -35.92
N THR A 37 -9.61 25.61 -36.59
CA THR A 37 -9.20 24.33 -36.05
C THR A 37 -8.40 24.65 -34.80
N GLY A 38 -9.13 24.74 -33.64
CA GLY A 38 -8.47 24.58 -32.37
C GLY A 38 -7.71 23.25 -32.45
N ASP A 39 -6.43 23.34 -32.29
CA ASP A 39 -5.59 22.20 -31.97
C ASP A 39 -6.23 21.62 -30.70
N ALA A 40 -7.12 20.63 -30.87
CA ALA A 40 -7.51 19.75 -29.80
C ALA A 40 -6.23 19.00 -29.49
N GLY A 41 -5.46 19.53 -28.52
CA GLY A 41 -4.40 18.77 -27.91
C GLY A 41 -4.96 17.39 -27.62
N ASP A 42 -4.28 16.40 -28.09
CA ASP A 42 -4.53 15.00 -27.76
C ASP A 42 -4.54 14.91 -26.23
N GLY A 43 -5.74 15.03 -25.66
CA GLY A 43 -5.96 15.02 -24.22
C GLY A 43 -5.91 13.58 -23.72
N SER A 44 -4.83 12.86 -24.06
CA SER A 44 -4.56 11.60 -23.40
C SER A 44 -4.44 11.87 -21.91
N ALA A 45 -5.28 11.21 -21.13
CA ALA A 45 -5.26 11.32 -19.66
C ALA A 45 -3.84 11.03 -19.14
N ASN A 46 -3.39 11.81 -18.15
CA ASN A 46 -2.07 11.63 -17.55
C ASN A 46 -2.09 10.40 -16.64
N LEU A 47 -1.86 9.21 -17.20
CA LEU A 47 -1.80 7.94 -16.48
C LEU A 47 -0.41 7.71 -15.82
N ALA A 48 0.25 8.75 -15.34
CA ALA A 48 1.42 8.62 -14.47
C ALA A 48 0.92 8.35 -13.04
N ILE A 49 1.04 7.12 -12.59
CA ILE A 49 0.54 6.65 -11.28
C ILE A 49 1.73 6.32 -10.38
N THR A 50 1.79 6.97 -9.21
CA THR A 50 2.86 6.74 -8.23
C THR A 50 2.30 6.02 -7.01
N PHE A 51 2.88 4.86 -6.70
CA PHE A 51 2.62 4.10 -5.47
C PHE A 51 3.54 4.58 -4.35
N LEU A 52 2.95 4.75 -3.17
CA LEU A 52 3.62 5.17 -1.95
C LEU A 52 3.21 4.24 -0.81
N PRO A 53 3.90 3.10 -0.63
CA PRO A 53 3.67 2.18 0.47
C PRO A 53 4.05 2.80 1.82
N LYS A 54 3.73 2.12 2.92
CA LYS A 54 4.16 2.49 4.28
C LYS A 54 5.67 2.57 4.38
N ASN A 55 6.36 1.57 3.83
CA ASN A 55 7.81 1.50 3.72
C ASN A 55 8.23 0.61 2.55
N LEU A 56 9.41 0.86 2.02
CA LEU A 56 10.02 0.03 0.99
C LEU A 56 10.69 -1.20 1.61
N GLY A 57 10.83 -2.27 0.82
CA GLY A 57 11.46 -3.53 1.23
C GLY A 57 10.58 -4.41 2.13
N ASN A 58 9.30 -4.10 2.23
CA ASN A 58 8.30 -4.96 2.85
C ASN A 58 7.68 -5.86 1.78
N PRO A 59 7.83 -7.21 1.85
CA PRO A 59 7.36 -8.13 0.81
C PRO A 59 5.86 -8.02 0.48
N TYR A 60 5.05 -7.61 1.44
CA TYR A 60 3.63 -7.34 1.21
C TYR A 60 3.44 -6.19 0.21
N PHE A 61 4.16 -5.08 0.41
CA PHE A 61 4.07 -3.92 -0.48
C PHE A 61 4.78 -4.17 -1.82
N ASP A 62 5.87 -4.93 -1.84
CA ASP A 62 6.52 -5.34 -3.09
C ASP A 62 5.52 -6.12 -3.97
N THR A 63 4.71 -7.00 -3.36
CA THR A 63 3.66 -7.75 -4.05
C THR A 63 2.53 -6.83 -4.52
N SER A 64 2.07 -5.88 -3.69
CA SER A 64 1.04 -4.92 -4.09
C SER A 64 1.52 -4.03 -5.25
N SER A 65 2.75 -3.54 -5.18
CA SER A 65 3.35 -2.71 -6.23
C SER A 65 3.53 -3.47 -7.54
N LYS A 66 3.83 -4.78 -7.49
CA LYS A 66 3.85 -5.65 -8.68
C LYS A 66 2.48 -5.68 -9.35
N GLY A 67 1.39 -5.81 -8.58
CA GLY A 67 0.02 -5.76 -9.10
C GLY A 67 -0.33 -4.40 -9.69
N GLY A 68 0.00 -3.32 -8.96
CA GLY A 68 -0.19 -1.95 -9.44
C GLY A 68 0.55 -1.66 -10.74
N LYS A 69 1.81 -2.12 -10.83
CA LYS A 69 2.60 -1.99 -12.05
C LYS A 69 1.98 -2.74 -13.23
N ALA A 70 1.52 -3.97 -13.01
CA ALA A 70 0.88 -4.75 -14.06
C ALA A 70 -0.36 -4.03 -14.62
N ALA A 71 -1.22 -3.48 -13.75
CA ALA A 71 -2.39 -2.72 -14.15
C ALA A 71 -2.02 -1.45 -14.93
N VAL A 72 -1.03 -0.67 -14.46
CA VAL A 72 -0.58 0.55 -15.16
C VAL A 72 0.02 0.23 -16.53
N ASP A 73 0.81 -0.85 -16.64
CA ASP A 73 1.36 -1.31 -17.92
C ASP A 73 0.24 -1.70 -18.90
N GLU A 74 -0.79 -2.43 -18.44
CA GLU A 74 -1.97 -2.80 -19.25
C GLU A 74 -2.74 -1.58 -19.75
N LEU A 75 -2.84 -0.53 -18.91
CA LEU A 75 -3.50 0.72 -19.24
C LEU A 75 -2.65 1.66 -20.12
N GLY A 76 -1.39 1.29 -20.40
CA GLY A 76 -0.46 2.11 -21.17
C GLY A 76 0.04 3.36 -20.43
N GLY A 77 0.00 3.34 -19.11
CA GLY A 77 0.46 4.41 -18.23
C GLY A 77 1.95 4.34 -17.86
N THR A 78 2.34 5.16 -16.91
CA THR A 78 3.67 5.17 -16.32
C THR A 78 3.58 4.88 -14.82
N PHE A 79 4.22 3.79 -14.39
CA PHE A 79 4.28 3.38 -12.99
C PHE A 79 5.56 3.89 -12.32
N ALA A 80 5.42 4.40 -11.10
CA ALA A 80 6.55 4.66 -10.21
C ALA A 80 6.21 4.14 -8.80
N GLU A 81 7.21 3.66 -8.09
CA GLU A 81 7.13 3.37 -6.66
C GLU A 81 8.16 4.23 -5.93
N VAL A 82 7.70 4.90 -4.88
CA VAL A 82 8.54 5.71 -4.00
C VAL A 82 8.10 5.50 -2.56
N GLY A 83 9.00 5.66 -1.61
CA GLY A 83 8.61 5.51 -0.21
C GLY A 83 9.78 5.60 0.75
N PRO A 84 9.48 5.74 2.06
CA PRO A 84 10.48 5.72 3.11
C PRO A 84 11.01 4.30 3.35
N ALA A 85 12.17 4.21 4.01
CA ALA A 85 12.68 2.93 4.50
C ALA A 85 11.96 2.47 5.79
N GLU A 86 11.41 3.41 6.56
CA GLU A 86 10.76 3.15 7.84
C GLU A 86 9.33 3.66 7.83
N ALA A 87 8.40 2.88 8.43
CA ALA A 87 6.97 3.19 8.49
C ALA A 87 6.67 4.19 9.63
N THR A 88 7.06 5.46 9.45
CA THR A 88 6.79 6.54 10.42
C THR A 88 5.77 7.54 9.87
N PRO A 89 4.96 8.20 10.74
CA PRO A 89 3.88 9.07 10.30
C PRO A 89 4.27 10.15 9.30
N ASP A 90 5.37 10.88 9.56
CA ASP A 90 5.78 12.01 8.73
C ASP A 90 6.68 11.62 7.55
N ALA A 91 7.12 10.35 7.47
CA ALA A 91 8.08 9.91 6.48
C ALA A 91 7.58 10.04 5.03
N GLN A 92 6.26 9.96 4.83
CA GLN A 92 5.63 9.97 3.50
C GLN A 92 5.46 11.38 2.91
N VAL A 93 5.44 12.44 3.73
CA VAL A 93 5.13 13.82 3.28
C VAL A 93 6.04 14.30 2.15
N SER A 94 7.35 14.07 2.25
CA SER A 94 8.30 14.50 1.22
C SER A 94 8.10 13.83 -0.13
N TYR A 95 7.65 12.57 -0.13
CA TYR A 95 7.36 11.81 -1.35
C TYR A 95 6.07 12.30 -2.00
N ILE A 96 5.02 12.59 -1.21
CA ILE A 96 3.77 13.18 -1.69
C ILE A 96 4.06 14.53 -2.36
N ASN A 97 4.80 15.41 -1.69
CA ASN A 97 5.16 16.73 -2.24
C ASN A 97 5.98 16.61 -3.53
N THR A 98 6.90 15.66 -3.60
CA THR A 98 7.71 15.43 -4.79
C THR A 98 6.85 14.96 -5.96
N ALA A 99 5.98 13.99 -5.76
CA ALA A 99 5.08 13.48 -6.79
C ALA A 99 4.09 14.56 -7.27
N THR A 100 3.58 15.39 -6.34
CA THR A 100 2.74 16.55 -6.66
C THR A 100 3.49 17.56 -7.57
N GLN A 101 4.73 17.89 -7.24
CA GLN A 101 5.56 18.79 -8.06
C GLN A 101 5.89 18.21 -9.44
N GLN A 102 5.98 16.88 -9.56
CA GLN A 102 6.17 16.19 -10.83
C GLN A 102 4.90 16.15 -11.68
N GLY A 103 3.74 16.53 -11.11
CA GLY A 103 2.46 16.54 -11.80
C GLY A 103 1.99 15.15 -12.22
N VAL A 104 2.14 14.15 -11.32
CA VAL A 104 1.61 12.82 -11.57
C VAL A 104 0.08 12.85 -11.69
N GLY A 105 -0.51 11.88 -12.40
CA GLY A 105 -1.97 11.79 -12.54
C GLY A 105 -2.63 11.31 -11.26
N ALA A 106 -2.00 10.37 -10.55
CA ALA A 106 -2.48 9.88 -9.26
C ALA A 106 -1.36 9.48 -8.31
N LEU A 107 -1.66 9.60 -7.01
CA LEU A 107 -0.95 8.99 -5.88
C LEU A 107 -1.78 7.85 -5.33
N VAL A 108 -1.17 6.66 -5.18
CA VAL A 108 -1.77 5.47 -4.56
C VAL A 108 -0.99 5.20 -3.26
N VAL A 109 -1.60 5.48 -2.11
CA VAL A 109 -0.91 5.63 -0.83
C VAL A 109 -1.43 4.64 0.20
N SER A 110 -0.55 3.89 0.87
CA SER A 110 -0.87 3.20 2.13
C SER A 110 -0.35 4.05 3.29
N ALA A 111 -1.27 4.65 4.06
CA ALA A 111 -0.92 5.67 5.03
C ALA A 111 -0.32 5.09 6.33
N ASN A 112 0.77 5.70 6.81
CA ASN A 112 1.36 5.37 8.11
C ASN A 112 0.57 5.94 9.30
N ASP A 113 -0.14 7.04 9.07
CA ASP A 113 -0.96 7.72 10.06
C ASP A 113 -2.17 8.37 9.37
N PRO A 114 -3.37 8.36 9.99
CA PRO A 114 -4.59 8.85 9.34
C PRO A 114 -4.63 10.38 9.16
N LYS A 115 -3.73 11.13 9.79
CA LYS A 115 -3.75 12.60 9.80
C LYS A 115 -2.45 13.24 9.34
N ALA A 116 -1.31 12.64 9.65
CA ALA A 116 0.00 13.25 9.45
C ALA A 116 0.28 13.68 8.00
N ILE A 117 -0.28 12.97 7.02
CA ILE A 117 -0.09 13.22 5.60
C ILE A 117 -1.22 14.02 4.94
N CYS A 118 -2.32 14.32 5.68
CA CYS A 118 -3.53 14.93 5.11
C CYS A 118 -3.27 16.26 4.42
N ASP A 119 -2.50 17.15 5.02
CA ASP A 119 -2.23 18.48 4.43
C ASP A 119 -1.52 18.33 3.08
N ALA A 120 -0.51 17.44 3.00
CA ALA A 120 0.20 17.17 1.76
C ALA A 120 -0.70 16.50 0.69
N LEU A 121 -1.60 15.59 1.10
CA LEU A 121 -2.56 14.97 0.20
C LEU A 121 -3.58 15.97 -0.35
N ASN A 122 -4.07 16.90 0.50
CA ASN A 122 -4.97 17.95 0.07
C ASN A 122 -4.28 18.93 -0.89
N GLU A 123 -3.01 19.31 -0.65
CA GLU A 123 -2.23 20.07 -1.61
C GLU A 123 -2.07 19.36 -2.97
N ALA A 124 -1.89 18.03 -2.96
CA ALA A 124 -1.84 17.24 -4.17
C ALA A 124 -3.18 17.25 -4.93
N ARG A 125 -4.31 17.08 -4.21
CA ARG A 125 -5.66 17.17 -4.80
C ARG A 125 -5.96 18.56 -5.37
N ASP A 126 -5.58 19.61 -4.67
CA ASP A 126 -5.72 21.01 -5.14
C ASP A 126 -4.89 21.27 -6.41
N ALA A 127 -3.77 20.55 -6.57
CA ALA A 127 -2.96 20.58 -7.80
C ALA A 127 -3.53 19.68 -8.92
N GLY A 128 -4.63 18.97 -8.70
CA GLY A 128 -5.31 18.12 -9.68
C GLY A 128 -4.85 16.66 -9.68
N VAL A 129 -3.97 16.25 -8.77
CA VAL A 129 -3.55 14.84 -8.58
C VAL A 129 -4.67 14.06 -7.92
N LYS A 130 -5.03 12.90 -8.44
CA LYS A 130 -5.98 12.00 -7.79
C LYS A 130 -5.31 11.28 -6.63
N VAL A 131 -5.99 11.18 -5.49
CA VAL A 131 -5.50 10.52 -4.28
C VAL A 131 -6.33 9.29 -3.99
N VAL A 132 -5.72 8.13 -4.16
CA VAL A 132 -6.29 6.83 -3.80
C VAL A 132 -5.51 6.27 -2.63
N THR A 133 -6.18 5.92 -1.54
CA THR A 133 -5.55 5.14 -0.48
C THR A 133 -5.82 3.65 -0.69
N PHE A 134 -4.92 2.80 -0.24
CA PHE A 134 -5.07 1.35 -0.25
C PHE A 134 -4.45 0.75 1.01
N ASP A 135 -4.86 -0.46 1.41
CA ASP A 135 -4.36 -1.15 2.59
C ASP A 135 -4.64 -0.39 3.90
N SER A 136 -3.99 0.75 4.12
CA SER A 136 -4.17 1.60 5.30
C SER A 136 -4.63 2.98 4.87
N ASP A 137 -5.80 3.38 5.36
CA ASP A 137 -6.46 4.61 4.99
C ASP A 137 -5.94 5.83 5.77
N THR A 138 -6.18 7.01 5.20
CA THR A 138 -6.11 8.32 5.85
C THR A 138 -7.52 8.79 6.23
N ASN A 139 -7.69 10.02 6.73
CA ASN A 139 -9.02 10.60 6.88
C ASN A 139 -9.70 10.72 5.51
N ALA A 140 -11.00 10.42 5.45
CA ALA A 140 -11.75 10.41 4.21
C ALA A 140 -11.72 11.75 3.44
N ASP A 141 -11.63 12.88 4.14
CA ASP A 141 -11.56 14.22 3.52
C ASP A 141 -10.23 14.46 2.80
N CYS A 142 -9.21 13.64 3.03
CA CYS A 142 -7.86 13.80 2.45
C CYS A 142 -7.62 12.96 1.19
N ARG A 143 -8.61 12.19 0.74
CA ARG A 143 -8.51 11.28 -0.40
C ARG A 143 -9.75 11.36 -1.31
N ASP A 144 -9.63 10.80 -2.51
CA ASP A 144 -10.74 10.64 -3.43
C ASP A 144 -11.39 9.26 -3.30
N LEU A 145 -10.59 8.21 -3.01
CA LEU A 145 -11.06 6.83 -2.91
C LEU A 145 -10.18 6.00 -1.97
N PHE A 146 -10.78 5.01 -1.29
CA PHE A 146 -10.06 4.00 -0.51
C PHE A 146 -10.30 2.61 -1.08
N ILE A 147 -9.23 1.89 -1.40
CA ILE A 147 -9.27 0.49 -1.80
C ILE A 147 -8.98 -0.37 -0.58
N ASN A 148 -10.05 -0.87 0.00
CA ASN A 148 -9.99 -1.68 1.21
C ASN A 148 -9.85 -3.16 0.84
N GLN A 149 -8.89 -3.83 1.43
CA GLN A 149 -8.61 -5.25 1.18
C GLN A 149 -9.73 -6.19 1.63
N ALA A 150 -10.32 -5.91 2.79
CA ALA A 150 -11.43 -6.62 3.38
C ALA A 150 -12.05 -5.78 4.51
N THR A 151 -13.24 -6.13 4.99
CA THR A 151 -13.85 -5.42 6.11
C THR A 151 -13.08 -5.64 7.40
N ALA A 152 -13.06 -4.62 8.27
CA ALA A 152 -12.37 -4.74 9.57
C ALA A 152 -12.95 -5.88 10.42
N ASP A 153 -14.27 -6.08 10.36
CA ASP A 153 -14.96 -7.19 11.04
C ASP A 153 -14.51 -8.56 10.48
N GLY A 154 -14.42 -8.71 9.15
CA GLY A 154 -13.98 -9.94 8.50
C GLY A 154 -12.53 -10.28 8.83
N ILE A 155 -11.62 -9.27 8.81
CA ILE A 155 -10.21 -9.44 9.16
C ILE A 155 -10.03 -9.80 10.64
N ALA A 156 -10.75 -9.14 11.54
CA ALA A 156 -10.69 -9.46 12.96
C ALA A 156 -11.24 -10.84 13.23
N LYS A 157 -12.41 -11.17 12.64
CA LYS A 157 -13.09 -12.44 12.84
C LYS A 157 -12.24 -13.63 12.43
N VAL A 158 -11.64 -13.61 11.25
CA VAL A 158 -10.83 -14.74 10.78
C VAL A 158 -9.63 -15.00 11.70
N GLN A 159 -8.99 -13.97 12.22
CA GLN A 159 -7.85 -14.11 13.13
C GLN A 159 -8.27 -14.60 14.51
N VAL A 160 -9.41 -14.14 15.04
CA VAL A 160 -9.96 -14.57 16.32
C VAL A 160 -10.45 -16.02 16.23
N ASP A 161 -11.18 -16.40 15.17
CA ASP A 161 -11.63 -17.76 14.97
C ASP A 161 -10.43 -18.73 14.88
N LEU A 162 -9.40 -18.38 14.12
CA LEU A 162 -8.19 -19.21 13.97
C LEU A 162 -7.45 -19.41 15.30
N ILE A 163 -7.28 -18.35 16.10
CA ILE A 163 -6.60 -18.52 17.38
C ILE A 163 -7.45 -19.29 18.36
N ALA A 164 -8.77 -19.07 18.41
CA ALA A 164 -9.69 -19.79 19.28
C ALA A 164 -9.67 -21.29 18.99
N GLU A 165 -9.72 -21.68 17.72
CA GLU A 165 -9.61 -23.07 17.29
C GLU A 165 -8.27 -23.70 17.73
N GLN A 166 -7.16 -23.00 17.49
CA GLN A 166 -5.82 -23.52 17.76
C GLN A 166 -5.52 -23.71 19.26
N ILE A 167 -6.09 -22.87 20.14
CA ILE A 167 -5.85 -22.97 21.59
C ILE A 167 -6.98 -23.67 22.37
N GLY A 168 -8.05 -24.12 21.68
CA GLY A 168 -9.18 -24.80 22.30
C GLY A 168 -10.11 -23.86 23.07
N ASP A 169 -10.32 -22.67 22.55
CA ASP A 169 -11.27 -21.64 23.01
C ASP A 169 -11.07 -21.18 24.46
N ALA A 170 -9.85 -21.28 24.99
CA ALA A 170 -9.54 -20.80 26.33
C ALA A 170 -8.04 -20.53 26.54
N GLY A 171 -7.72 -19.46 27.24
CA GLY A 171 -6.35 -19.14 27.64
C GLY A 171 -5.95 -17.69 27.38
N GLU A 172 -4.69 -17.39 27.63
CA GLU A 172 -4.11 -16.06 27.41
C GLU A 172 -3.60 -15.93 25.97
N VAL A 173 -3.95 -14.85 25.32
CA VAL A 173 -3.42 -14.47 24.00
C VAL A 173 -2.84 -13.06 24.04
N ALA A 174 -1.89 -12.77 23.16
CA ALA A 174 -1.35 -11.44 22.96
C ALA A 174 -1.40 -11.05 21.48
N VAL A 175 -1.39 -9.76 21.20
CA VAL A 175 -1.28 -9.21 19.84
C VAL A 175 0.11 -8.63 19.63
N LEU A 176 0.76 -9.01 18.52
CA LEU A 176 1.97 -8.39 18.00
C LEU A 176 1.62 -7.60 16.75
N SER A 177 1.42 -6.29 16.89
CA SER A 177 1.04 -5.37 15.83
C SER A 177 2.24 -4.65 15.24
N ALA A 178 2.05 -3.89 14.14
CA ALA A 178 3.09 -3.05 13.54
C ALA A 178 3.35 -1.83 14.41
N SER A 179 2.72 -0.71 14.16
CA SER A 179 2.94 0.52 14.91
C SER A 179 1.69 0.96 15.67
N ALA A 180 1.90 1.75 16.74
CA ALA A 180 0.80 2.28 17.54
C ALA A 180 -0.15 3.21 16.75
N ASN A 181 0.30 3.76 15.61
CA ASN A 181 -0.45 4.67 14.76
C ASN A 181 -1.07 3.98 13.53
N ALA A 182 -0.82 2.69 13.31
CA ALA A 182 -1.36 1.95 12.16
C ALA A 182 -2.90 1.93 12.18
N THR A 183 -3.53 2.73 11.31
CA THR A 183 -4.98 2.94 11.25
C THR A 183 -5.74 1.63 11.10
N ASN A 184 -5.35 0.83 10.12
CA ASN A 184 -6.01 -0.44 9.80
C ASN A 184 -5.88 -1.45 10.95
N GLN A 185 -4.68 -1.68 11.47
CA GLN A 185 -4.45 -2.66 12.51
C GLN A 185 -5.11 -2.28 13.84
N ASN A 186 -5.13 -0.99 14.18
CA ASN A 186 -5.85 -0.52 15.37
C ASN A 186 -7.35 -0.80 15.27
N ALA A 187 -7.97 -0.56 14.11
CA ALA A 187 -9.37 -0.89 13.88
C ALA A 187 -9.64 -2.39 14.03
N TRP A 188 -8.75 -3.25 13.47
CA TRP A 188 -8.88 -4.71 13.61
C TRP A 188 -8.72 -5.18 15.05
N ILE A 189 -7.76 -4.62 15.80
CA ILE A 189 -7.53 -4.96 17.22
C ILE A 189 -8.74 -4.60 18.08
N GLU A 190 -9.39 -3.45 17.84
CA GLU A 190 -10.64 -3.12 18.56
C GLU A 190 -11.74 -4.14 18.25
N LYS A 191 -11.91 -4.54 16.99
CA LYS A 191 -12.86 -5.59 16.62
C LYS A 191 -12.49 -6.96 17.20
N MET A 192 -11.21 -7.32 17.26
CA MET A 192 -10.76 -8.53 17.95
C MET A 192 -11.14 -8.51 19.44
N LYS A 193 -11.00 -7.39 20.13
CA LYS A 193 -11.41 -7.24 21.54
C LYS A 193 -12.91 -7.44 21.72
N GLU A 194 -13.73 -6.85 20.81
CA GLU A 194 -15.18 -7.03 20.81
C GLU A 194 -15.55 -8.51 20.63
N LEU A 195 -14.98 -9.19 19.63
CA LEU A 195 -15.24 -10.61 19.32
C LEU A 195 -14.76 -11.54 20.45
N LEU A 196 -13.58 -11.30 21.00
CA LEU A 196 -13.09 -12.08 22.15
C LEU A 196 -14.03 -11.97 23.35
N ALA A 197 -14.57 -10.78 23.61
CA ALA A 197 -15.48 -10.56 24.73
C ALA A 197 -16.87 -11.20 24.52
N SER A 198 -17.40 -11.17 23.27
CA SER A 198 -18.73 -11.66 22.95
C SER A 198 -18.77 -13.19 22.67
N ASP A 199 -17.85 -13.64 21.83
CA ASP A 199 -17.92 -14.98 21.23
C ASP A 199 -16.95 -15.97 21.91
N HIS A 200 -15.84 -15.48 22.47
CA HIS A 200 -14.77 -16.28 23.08
C HIS A 200 -14.41 -15.82 24.50
N PRO A 201 -15.36 -15.74 25.46
CA PRO A 201 -15.16 -15.10 26.77
C PRO A 201 -14.11 -15.79 27.67
N ASN A 202 -13.67 -17.01 27.31
CA ASN A 202 -12.60 -17.72 28.02
C ASN A 202 -11.20 -17.41 27.48
N ILE A 203 -11.09 -16.65 26.40
CA ILE A 203 -9.81 -16.18 25.86
C ILE A 203 -9.56 -14.76 26.40
N GLN A 204 -8.39 -14.56 26.99
CA GLN A 204 -7.99 -13.27 27.56
C GLN A 204 -6.90 -12.64 26.72
N LEU A 205 -7.16 -11.48 26.14
CA LEU A 205 -6.12 -10.63 25.53
C LEU A 205 -5.34 -9.94 26.67
N VAL A 206 -4.11 -10.41 26.90
CA VAL A 206 -3.28 -9.95 28.03
C VAL A 206 -2.34 -8.81 27.66
N ASP A 207 -1.97 -8.67 26.38
CA ASP A 207 -1.07 -7.59 25.94
C ASP A 207 -1.24 -7.29 24.45
N VAL A 208 -0.86 -6.05 24.07
CA VAL A 208 -0.72 -5.60 22.69
C VAL A 208 0.64 -4.92 22.56
N VAL A 209 1.54 -5.50 21.80
CA VAL A 209 2.89 -4.96 21.58
C VAL A 209 3.10 -4.59 20.12
N TYR A 210 4.07 -3.72 19.87
CA TYR A 210 4.33 -3.15 18.55
C TYR A 210 5.75 -3.46 18.11
N GLY A 211 5.89 -4.01 16.91
CA GLY A 211 7.15 -4.38 16.27
C GLY A 211 7.64 -3.38 15.22
N ASP A 212 6.91 -2.27 15.03
CA ASP A 212 7.20 -1.17 14.10
C ASP A 212 7.41 -1.60 12.63
N ASP A 213 6.78 -2.72 12.22
CA ASP A 213 7.02 -3.42 10.94
C ASP A 213 8.51 -3.69 10.65
N ASP A 214 9.30 -3.79 11.71
CA ASP A 214 10.70 -4.19 11.68
C ASP A 214 10.86 -5.66 12.14
N ASP A 215 11.56 -6.46 11.34
CA ASP A 215 11.71 -7.90 11.58
C ASP A 215 12.42 -8.20 12.92
N GLN A 216 13.52 -7.50 13.20
CA GLN A 216 14.27 -7.75 14.42
C GLN A 216 13.53 -7.28 15.67
N THR A 217 12.89 -6.12 15.59
CA THR A 217 12.05 -5.59 16.67
C THR A 217 10.88 -6.54 16.97
N SER A 218 10.21 -7.04 15.94
CA SER A 218 9.12 -8.01 16.08
C SER A 218 9.58 -9.33 16.69
N PHE A 219 10.76 -9.83 16.30
CA PHE A 219 11.38 -11.02 16.88
C PHE A 219 11.66 -10.83 18.38
N ASP A 220 12.27 -9.69 18.76
CA ASP A 220 12.59 -9.38 20.15
C ASP A 220 11.31 -9.16 20.99
N LYS A 221 10.27 -8.56 20.42
CA LYS A 221 8.95 -8.40 21.07
C LYS A 221 8.29 -9.76 21.31
N THR A 222 8.41 -10.70 20.38
CA THR A 222 7.92 -12.08 20.57
C THR A 222 8.60 -12.75 21.75
N ALA A 223 9.93 -12.64 21.84
CA ALA A 223 10.69 -13.16 22.97
C ALA A 223 10.26 -12.54 24.30
N ALA A 224 10.08 -11.21 24.32
CA ALA A 224 9.66 -10.47 25.51
C ALA A 224 8.24 -10.84 25.97
N LEU A 225 7.29 -11.00 25.03
CA LEU A 225 5.92 -11.46 25.33
C LEU A 225 5.94 -12.79 26.05
N LEU A 226 6.68 -13.77 25.52
CA LEU A 226 6.75 -15.13 26.09
C LEU A 226 7.44 -15.17 27.45
N GLN A 227 8.38 -14.28 27.72
CA GLN A 227 9.00 -14.12 29.03
C GLN A 227 8.05 -13.46 30.05
N SER A 228 7.30 -12.44 29.61
CA SER A 228 6.42 -11.67 30.48
C SER A 228 5.11 -12.41 30.79
N HIS A 229 4.66 -13.25 29.86
CA HIS A 229 3.41 -14.01 29.95
C HIS A 229 3.67 -15.52 29.83
N PRO A 230 4.16 -16.20 30.89
CA PRO A 230 4.55 -17.60 30.81
C PRO A 230 3.38 -18.57 30.57
N ASN A 231 2.13 -18.10 30.74
CA ASN A 231 0.93 -18.88 30.47
C ASN A 231 0.33 -18.63 29.09
N LEU A 232 0.99 -17.81 28.26
CA LEU A 232 0.50 -17.44 26.94
C LEU A 232 0.24 -18.69 26.08
N LYS A 233 -0.94 -18.78 25.50
CA LYS A 233 -1.36 -19.88 24.63
C LYS A 233 -1.27 -19.53 23.16
N GLY A 234 -1.37 -18.25 22.81
CA GLY A 234 -1.36 -17.82 21.43
C GLY A 234 -0.92 -16.39 21.23
N ILE A 235 -0.40 -16.15 20.02
CA ILE A 235 -0.06 -14.83 19.52
C ILE A 235 -0.86 -14.60 18.24
N ILE A 236 -1.52 -13.44 18.16
CA ILE A 236 -2.18 -12.95 16.94
C ILE A 236 -1.30 -11.83 16.39
N SER A 237 -0.82 -11.95 15.16
CA SER A 237 -0.02 -10.89 14.54
C SER A 237 -0.69 -10.35 13.28
N PRO A 238 -1.40 -9.21 13.35
CA PRO A 238 -2.09 -8.61 12.21
C PRO A 238 -1.13 -7.85 11.27
N THR A 239 0.11 -8.31 11.14
CA THR A 239 1.13 -7.74 10.24
C THR A 239 2.00 -8.84 9.66
N THR A 240 2.30 -8.76 8.36
CA THR A 240 3.07 -9.78 7.64
C THR A 240 4.52 -9.87 8.13
N VAL A 241 5.11 -8.75 8.53
CA VAL A 241 6.45 -8.73 9.14
C VAL A 241 6.42 -9.36 10.53
N GLY A 242 5.44 -8.99 11.35
CA GLY A 242 5.33 -9.49 12.73
C GLY A 242 5.08 -10.98 12.80
N ILE A 243 4.16 -11.53 11.98
CA ILE A 243 3.87 -12.98 11.99
C ILE A 243 5.09 -13.79 11.53
N ALA A 244 5.81 -13.34 10.49
CA ALA A 244 7.01 -14.02 10.00
C ALA A 244 8.13 -14.01 11.04
N ALA A 245 8.36 -12.88 11.70
CA ALA A 245 9.35 -12.76 12.78
C ALA A 245 8.99 -13.61 14.00
N ALA A 246 7.70 -13.63 14.39
CA ALA A 246 7.21 -14.49 15.48
C ALA A 246 7.33 -15.97 15.13
N ALA A 247 7.01 -16.38 13.89
CA ALA A 247 7.19 -17.74 13.42
C ALA A 247 8.65 -18.16 13.46
N ARG A 248 9.56 -17.30 13.00
CA ARG A 248 11.01 -17.52 13.07
C ARG A 248 11.52 -17.71 14.51
N TYR A 249 11.00 -16.91 15.46
CA TYR A 249 11.35 -17.10 16.87
C TYR A 249 10.80 -18.44 17.39
N LEU A 250 9.52 -18.73 17.18
CA LEU A 250 8.87 -19.93 17.69
C LEU A 250 9.50 -21.20 17.11
N SER A 251 9.83 -21.22 15.80
CA SER A 251 10.37 -22.41 15.12
C SER A 251 11.65 -22.96 15.74
N THR A 252 12.45 -22.09 16.37
CA THR A 252 13.74 -22.43 16.99
C THR A 252 13.72 -22.42 18.51
N SER A 253 12.55 -22.18 19.13
CA SER A 253 12.41 -22.04 20.58
C SER A 253 11.73 -23.25 21.23
N ASP A 254 11.81 -23.33 22.56
CA ASP A 254 11.07 -24.32 23.35
C ASP A 254 9.54 -24.14 23.33
N TYR A 255 9.05 -23.06 22.72
CA TYR A 255 7.64 -22.73 22.59
C TYR A 255 6.98 -23.31 21.33
N LYS A 256 7.79 -23.87 20.39
CA LYS A 256 7.25 -24.54 19.20
C LYS A 256 6.24 -25.62 19.57
N GLY A 257 5.03 -25.53 19.00
CA GLY A 257 3.91 -26.44 19.28
C GLY A 257 3.27 -26.29 20.67
N LYS A 258 3.68 -25.31 21.48
CA LYS A 258 3.08 -24.98 22.79
C LYS A 258 2.34 -23.65 22.79
N VAL A 259 2.78 -22.71 21.98
CA VAL A 259 2.14 -21.41 21.76
C VAL A 259 1.71 -21.35 20.31
N ALA A 260 0.43 -21.18 20.08
CA ALA A 260 -0.15 -21.02 18.75
C ALA A 260 0.23 -19.66 18.17
N LEU A 261 0.39 -19.61 16.85
CA LEU A 261 0.61 -18.34 16.12
C LEU A 261 -0.35 -18.28 14.94
N THR A 262 -1.10 -17.20 14.86
CA THR A 262 -1.90 -16.85 13.68
C THR A 262 -1.81 -15.36 13.40
N GLY A 263 -2.45 -14.91 12.35
CA GLY A 263 -2.47 -13.50 11.97
C GLY A 263 -2.55 -13.32 10.46
N LEU A 264 -1.91 -12.28 9.96
CA LEU A 264 -1.87 -11.95 8.54
C LEU A 264 -0.45 -12.17 8.00
N GLY A 265 -0.29 -13.06 7.02
CA GLY A 265 1.01 -13.43 6.48
C GLY A 265 0.99 -13.66 4.97
N THR A 266 2.10 -13.41 4.29
CA THR A 266 2.22 -13.83 2.88
C THR A 266 2.55 -15.31 2.80
N PRO A 267 1.94 -16.08 1.88
CA PRO A 267 2.23 -17.51 1.74
C PRO A 267 3.73 -17.82 1.58
N ASN A 268 4.46 -17.01 0.83
CA ASN A 268 5.88 -17.25 0.59
C ASN A 268 6.73 -17.12 1.86
N GLN A 269 6.43 -16.16 2.75
CA GLN A 269 7.13 -16.00 4.01
C GLN A 269 6.74 -17.04 5.06
N MET A 270 5.51 -17.54 5.00
CA MET A 270 4.95 -18.42 6.02
C MET A 270 5.06 -19.92 5.68
N ARG A 271 5.35 -20.27 4.43
CA ARG A 271 5.33 -21.64 3.92
C ARG A 271 6.16 -22.60 4.76
N GLU A 272 7.41 -22.26 5.04
CA GLU A 272 8.29 -23.13 5.83
C GLU A 272 7.76 -23.39 7.25
N TYR A 273 7.11 -22.42 7.86
CA TYR A 273 6.57 -22.52 9.23
C TYR A 273 5.25 -23.28 9.29
N VAL A 274 4.49 -23.31 8.19
CA VAL A 274 3.30 -24.18 8.06
C VAL A 274 3.74 -25.61 7.80
N GLU A 275 4.70 -25.84 6.91
CA GLU A 275 5.22 -27.16 6.57
C GLU A 275 5.92 -27.83 7.77
N ASP A 276 6.62 -27.08 8.60
CA ASP A 276 7.32 -27.61 9.78
C ASP A 276 6.46 -27.69 11.04
N GLY A 277 5.18 -27.24 10.94
CA GLY A 277 4.18 -27.29 12.02
C GLY A 277 4.37 -26.22 13.10
N THR A 278 5.18 -25.19 12.88
CA THR A 278 5.28 -24.03 13.77
C THR A 278 4.00 -23.21 13.76
N VAL A 279 3.37 -23.06 12.58
CA VAL A 279 2.11 -22.35 12.36
C VAL A 279 1.11 -23.32 11.75
N THR A 280 -0.10 -23.37 12.30
CA THR A 280 -1.15 -24.26 11.77
C THR A 280 -1.90 -23.62 10.62
N ALA A 281 -2.33 -22.37 10.80
CA ALA A 281 -3.06 -21.60 9.80
C ALA A 281 -2.92 -20.10 10.10
N PHE A 282 -3.04 -19.30 9.05
CA PHE A 282 -3.05 -17.84 9.08
C PHE A 282 -3.93 -17.33 7.94
N ALA A 283 -4.14 -16.03 7.85
CA ALA A 283 -4.98 -15.44 6.81
C ALA A 283 -4.26 -14.32 6.05
N LEU A 284 -4.74 -14.00 4.87
CA LEU A 284 -4.46 -12.78 4.13
C LEU A 284 -5.43 -12.69 2.93
N TRP A 285 -5.51 -11.56 2.29
CA TRP A 285 -6.03 -11.36 0.92
C TRP A 285 -4.86 -11.46 -0.07
N ASN A 286 -5.13 -11.36 -1.37
CA ASN A 286 -4.07 -11.27 -2.36
C ASN A 286 -3.57 -9.80 -2.49
N PRO A 287 -2.35 -9.46 -2.05
CA PRO A 287 -1.83 -8.10 -2.15
C PRO A 287 -1.59 -7.65 -3.61
N GLU A 288 -1.30 -8.57 -4.53
CA GLU A 288 -1.14 -8.26 -5.95
C GLU A 288 -2.47 -7.77 -6.54
N ASP A 289 -3.57 -8.44 -6.22
CA ASP A 289 -4.90 -8.02 -6.67
C ASP A 289 -5.34 -6.69 -6.02
N LEU A 290 -4.94 -6.45 -4.76
CA LEU A 290 -5.20 -5.16 -4.10
C LEU A 290 -4.50 -4.01 -4.82
N GLY A 291 -3.22 -4.15 -5.13
CA GLY A 291 -2.47 -3.13 -5.86
C GLY A 291 -2.98 -2.95 -7.29
N TYR A 292 -3.34 -4.05 -7.95
CA TYR A 292 -3.94 -4.02 -9.29
C TYR A 292 -5.26 -3.24 -9.29
N LEU A 293 -6.17 -3.53 -8.34
CA LEU A 293 -7.43 -2.82 -8.18
C LEU A 293 -7.22 -1.33 -7.90
N ALA A 294 -6.25 -0.99 -7.03
CA ALA A 294 -5.95 0.40 -6.69
C ALA A 294 -5.46 1.22 -7.89
N ALA A 295 -4.67 0.61 -8.77
CA ALA A 295 -4.23 1.26 -10.00
C ALA A 295 -5.36 1.48 -11.00
N TYR A 296 -6.25 0.51 -11.18
CA TYR A 296 -7.44 0.67 -12.04
C TYR A 296 -8.39 1.73 -11.50
N ALA A 297 -8.63 1.77 -10.20
CA ALA A 297 -9.44 2.82 -9.56
C ALA A 297 -8.83 4.21 -9.75
N ALA A 298 -7.51 4.33 -9.62
CA ALA A 298 -6.81 5.59 -9.89
C ALA A 298 -6.96 6.02 -11.35
N ALA A 299 -6.83 5.09 -12.30
CA ALA A 299 -7.05 5.38 -13.72
C ALA A 299 -8.48 5.79 -14.03
N ALA A 300 -9.47 5.13 -13.43
CA ALA A 300 -10.88 5.46 -13.58
C ALA A 300 -11.20 6.89 -13.07
N LEU A 301 -10.59 7.31 -11.96
CA LEU A 301 -10.68 8.69 -11.46
C LEU A 301 -9.99 9.69 -12.40
N ILE A 302 -8.80 9.36 -12.94
CA ILE A 302 -8.08 10.23 -13.88
C ILE A 302 -8.89 10.43 -15.17
N ASN A 303 -9.48 9.36 -15.69
CA ASN A 303 -10.29 9.37 -16.91
C ASN A 303 -11.67 10.01 -16.70
N GLY A 304 -12.09 10.25 -15.45
CA GLY A 304 -13.43 10.75 -15.12
C GLY A 304 -14.55 9.71 -15.33
N GLU A 305 -14.21 8.44 -15.35
CA GLU A 305 -15.16 7.31 -15.41
C GLU A 305 -15.94 7.20 -14.11
N ILE A 306 -15.28 7.47 -12.98
CA ILE A 306 -15.85 7.58 -11.64
C ILE A 306 -15.46 8.90 -11.00
N THR A 307 -16.22 9.31 -9.99
CA THR A 307 -15.98 10.51 -9.19
C THR A 307 -15.58 10.18 -7.76
N GLY A 308 -15.69 8.92 -7.36
CA GLY A 308 -15.58 8.45 -5.98
C GLY A 308 -16.90 8.52 -5.21
N ALA A 309 -18.02 8.80 -5.89
CA ALA A 309 -19.33 8.81 -5.26
C ALA A 309 -19.86 7.38 -5.06
N GLU A 310 -20.61 7.18 -3.97
CA GLU A 310 -21.32 5.92 -3.72
C GLU A 310 -22.20 5.52 -4.91
N GLY A 311 -22.05 4.29 -5.36
CA GLY A 311 -22.76 3.74 -6.53
C GLY A 311 -22.03 3.91 -7.87
N ASP A 312 -20.91 4.65 -7.92
CA ASP A 312 -20.03 4.65 -9.10
C ASP A 312 -19.52 3.24 -9.36
N THR A 313 -19.39 2.86 -10.64
CA THR A 313 -18.86 1.54 -11.03
C THR A 313 -17.74 1.69 -12.05
N PHE A 314 -16.77 0.80 -12.00
CA PHE A 314 -15.67 0.74 -12.96
C PHE A 314 -15.19 -0.70 -13.18
N GLU A 315 -14.56 -0.94 -14.33
CA GLU A 315 -13.96 -2.23 -14.66
C GLU A 315 -12.49 -2.24 -14.22
N ALA A 316 -12.08 -3.28 -13.48
CA ALA A 316 -10.71 -3.48 -13.02
C ALA A 316 -10.05 -4.67 -13.75
N GLY A 317 -10.02 -4.64 -15.07
CA GLY A 317 -9.35 -5.62 -15.92
C GLY A 317 -9.69 -7.07 -15.56
N LYS A 318 -8.68 -7.87 -15.20
CA LYS A 318 -8.86 -9.30 -14.82
C LYS A 318 -9.75 -9.52 -13.60
N LEU A 319 -9.93 -8.52 -12.75
CA LEU A 319 -10.73 -8.63 -11.52
C LEU A 319 -12.22 -8.37 -11.75
N GLY A 320 -12.61 -7.83 -12.92
CA GLY A 320 -14.00 -7.53 -13.27
C GLY A 320 -14.49 -6.19 -12.70
N SER A 321 -15.80 -6.09 -12.49
CA SER A 321 -16.48 -4.84 -12.11
C SER A 321 -16.50 -4.63 -10.62
N TYR A 322 -16.24 -3.40 -10.20
CA TYR A 322 -16.30 -2.96 -8.80
C TYR A 322 -17.24 -1.77 -8.65
N THR A 323 -17.81 -1.64 -7.47
CA THR A 323 -18.70 -0.54 -7.09
C THR A 323 -18.07 0.24 -5.94
N VAL A 324 -18.21 1.55 -5.97
CA VAL A 324 -17.83 2.42 -4.85
C VAL A 324 -18.96 2.36 -3.81
N ASP A 325 -18.61 1.94 -2.61
CA ASP A 325 -19.49 1.89 -1.44
C ASP A 325 -19.49 3.24 -0.69
N ALA A 326 -20.18 3.28 0.45
CA ALA A 326 -20.18 4.41 1.35
C ALA A 326 -18.75 4.86 1.72
N ASP A 327 -18.59 6.12 2.08
CA ASP A 327 -17.30 6.74 2.44
C ASP A 327 -16.22 6.61 1.34
N ALA A 328 -16.65 6.59 0.07
CA ALA A 328 -15.76 6.44 -1.09
C ALA A 328 -14.82 5.25 -0.93
N THR A 329 -15.34 4.08 -0.59
CA THR A 329 -14.60 2.85 -0.37
C THR A 329 -14.92 1.82 -1.45
N VAL A 330 -13.91 1.09 -1.91
CA VAL A 330 -14.05 -0.10 -2.77
C VAL A 330 -13.47 -1.29 -2.02
N LEU A 331 -14.24 -2.38 -1.91
CA LEU A 331 -13.83 -3.58 -1.20
C LEU A 331 -13.29 -4.62 -2.18
N LEU A 332 -12.06 -5.12 -1.93
CA LEU A 332 -11.48 -6.19 -2.75
C LEU A 332 -12.22 -7.51 -2.54
N GLY A 333 -12.43 -7.93 -1.28
CA GLY A 333 -13.13 -9.16 -0.96
C GLY A 333 -12.85 -9.68 0.45
N ASP A 334 -13.16 -10.97 0.68
CA ASP A 334 -12.92 -11.60 1.97
C ASP A 334 -11.47 -12.12 2.08
N PRO A 335 -10.88 -12.21 3.30
CA PRO A 335 -9.59 -12.84 3.51
C PRO A 335 -9.62 -14.34 3.17
N TYR A 336 -8.50 -14.86 2.65
CA TYR A 336 -8.25 -16.29 2.50
C TYR A 336 -7.59 -16.84 3.76
N VAL A 337 -7.89 -18.10 4.10
CA VAL A 337 -7.16 -18.86 5.13
C VAL A 337 -6.15 -19.76 4.43
N PHE A 338 -4.91 -19.71 4.89
CA PHE A 338 -3.80 -20.52 4.40
C PHE A 338 -3.40 -21.54 5.46
N ASP A 339 -3.28 -22.79 5.06
CA ASP A 339 -2.82 -23.89 5.83
C ASP A 339 -1.95 -24.85 5.00
N LYS A 340 -1.57 -25.99 5.56
CA LYS A 340 -0.74 -27.00 4.88
C LYS A 340 -1.37 -27.58 3.61
N ASP A 341 -2.70 -27.54 3.49
CA ASP A 341 -3.41 -28.19 2.40
C ASP A 341 -3.50 -27.29 1.15
N ASN A 342 -3.38 -25.98 1.31
CA ASN A 342 -3.53 -25.01 0.22
C ASN A 342 -2.37 -24.04 0.03
N ILE A 343 -1.47 -23.85 1.00
CA ILE A 343 -0.41 -22.84 0.92
C ILE A 343 0.50 -23.01 -0.30
N GLY A 344 0.62 -24.25 -0.81
CA GLY A 344 1.39 -24.58 -2.00
C GLY A 344 0.84 -24.01 -3.30
N ASP A 345 -0.42 -23.60 -3.32
CA ASP A 345 -1.11 -23.10 -4.52
C ASP A 345 -0.87 -21.59 -4.73
N PHE A 346 -0.23 -20.91 -3.79
CA PHE A 346 -0.03 -19.46 -3.80
C PHE A 346 1.46 -19.11 -3.91
N ASP A 347 1.78 -18.08 -4.67
CA ASP A 347 3.15 -17.61 -4.92
C ASP A 347 3.24 -16.08 -4.79
N PHE A 348 2.99 -15.60 -3.59
CA PHE A 348 3.14 -14.18 -3.22
C PHE A 348 3.53 -13.96 -1.77
#